data_2f06ddc315b0b815c3583df97514e4ad
#
_entry.id   2f06ddc315b0b815c3583df97514e4ad
#
_cell.length_a   1.000
_cell.length_b   1.000
_cell.length_c   1.000
_cell.angle_alpha   90.00
_cell.angle_beta   90.00
_cell.angle_gamma   90.00
#
_symmetry.space_group_name_H-M   'P 1'
#
loop_
_entity.id
_entity.type
_entity.pdbx_description
1 polymer ?
#
loop_
_entity_poly.entity_id
_entity_poly.type
_entity_poly.pdbx_seq_one_letter_code
_entity_poly.pdbx_strand_id
1 'polypeptide(L)'
;LRGVVSMGMNCSARELGLGGDHSGIMILPEDTPCGMPFAEYVGSSDTVLDCEITPNRPDCLSMIGMARETGAIFDRDFHVELPAIKAETGRATDDELSVEIADEGLCDRYVARIVRNVKVGPSPDWMVKRLNALGVRPHNNIVDITNYVMMLTGQPLHAFDLDTFAERDGRRRVVVRAAQQDEKFTTLDGEERVLDAGMGLITDGERPVALAGVMGGMDSEIEDDTVDVMVESACFNAGRTSHTSRDLSLISDASIRFERQVDETGCVDVANVT
;
A
#
# COMPACT_ATOMS: atom_id res chain seq x y z
N LEU A 1 -26.49 -31.12 12.79
CA LEU A 1 -26.63 -30.97 11.34
C LEU A 1 -27.47 -32.14 10.81
N ARG A 2 -28.56 -31.88 10.08
CA ARG A 2 -29.47 -32.96 9.53
C ARG A 2 -29.95 -33.99 10.57
N GLY A 3 -30.23 -33.55 11.81
CA GLY A 3 -30.68 -34.37 12.90
C GLY A 3 -29.58 -35.11 13.67
N VAL A 4 -28.33 -34.92 13.33
CA VAL A 4 -27.16 -35.46 14.04
C VAL A 4 -26.44 -34.37 14.78
N VAL A 5 -26.04 -34.63 16.03
CA VAL A 5 -25.20 -33.70 16.81
C VAL A 5 -23.79 -33.74 16.24
N SER A 6 -23.27 -32.59 15.80
CA SER A 6 -21.90 -32.44 15.36
C SER A 6 -21.04 -31.95 16.51
N MET A 7 -19.96 -32.64 16.82
CA MET A 7 -19.00 -32.26 17.85
C MET A 7 -17.85 -31.41 17.29
N GLY A 8 -17.82 -31.17 15.97
CA GLY A 8 -16.81 -30.37 15.29
C GLY A 8 -16.85 -30.62 13.78
N MET A 9 -16.06 -29.86 13.06
CA MET A 9 -15.90 -29.95 11.61
C MET A 9 -14.42 -29.80 11.26
N ASN A 10 -13.93 -30.64 10.36
CA ASN A 10 -12.61 -30.40 9.74
C ASN A 10 -12.75 -29.31 8.70
N CYS A 11 -11.90 -28.31 8.78
CA CYS A 11 -11.98 -27.09 7.98
C CYS A 11 -10.83 -26.99 6.97
N SER A 12 -11.08 -26.35 5.84
CA SER A 12 -10.07 -25.86 4.91
C SER A 12 -9.40 -24.58 5.46
N ALA A 13 -8.29 -24.15 4.87
CA ALA A 13 -7.66 -22.89 5.21
C ALA A 13 -8.61 -21.69 5.00
N ARG A 14 -9.43 -21.74 3.93
CA ARG A 14 -10.43 -20.70 3.65
C ARG A 14 -11.51 -20.59 4.73
N GLU A 15 -12.03 -21.72 5.22
CA GLU A 15 -13.04 -21.73 6.27
C GLU A 15 -12.51 -21.23 7.61
N LEU A 16 -11.19 -21.34 7.83
CA LEU A 16 -10.50 -20.81 9.00
C LEU A 16 -10.01 -19.36 8.84
N GLY A 17 -10.23 -18.76 7.66
CA GLY A 17 -9.76 -17.40 7.37
C GLY A 17 -8.24 -17.28 7.19
N LEU A 18 -7.53 -18.39 6.92
CA LEU A 18 -6.07 -18.43 6.80
C LEU A 18 -5.55 -18.39 5.35
N GLY A 19 -6.44 -18.21 4.38
CA GLY A 19 -6.09 -18.15 2.97
C GLY A 19 -7.24 -18.52 2.05
N GLY A 20 -6.98 -18.55 0.73
CA GLY A 20 -8.00 -18.85 -0.29
C GLY A 20 -8.20 -20.34 -0.58
N ASP A 21 -7.33 -21.22 -0.08
CA ASP A 21 -7.38 -22.66 -0.38
C ASP A 21 -8.59 -23.33 0.26
N HIS A 22 -9.41 -23.96 -0.57
CA HIS A 22 -10.61 -24.70 -0.20
C HIS A 22 -10.70 -26.06 -0.93
N SER A 23 -9.59 -26.54 -1.50
CA SER A 23 -9.53 -27.80 -2.24
C SER A 23 -9.73 -29.03 -1.36
N GLY A 24 -9.52 -28.86 -0.05
CA GLY A 24 -9.68 -29.92 0.94
C GLY A 24 -9.58 -29.41 2.38
N ILE A 25 -9.55 -30.34 3.33
CA ILE A 25 -9.28 -30.02 4.74
C ILE A 25 -7.83 -29.58 4.90
N MET A 26 -7.58 -28.66 5.84
CA MET A 26 -6.23 -28.25 6.18
C MET A 26 -5.50 -29.40 6.90
N ILE A 27 -4.36 -29.82 6.34
CA ILE A 27 -3.50 -30.85 6.93
C ILE A 27 -2.36 -30.14 7.65
N LEU A 28 -2.24 -30.37 8.95
CA LEU A 28 -1.17 -29.82 9.77
C LEU A 28 0.09 -30.73 9.70
N PRO A 29 1.30 -30.19 9.96
CA PRO A 29 2.53 -30.97 10.10
C PRO A 29 2.37 -32.10 11.13
N GLU A 30 3.08 -33.23 10.93
CA GLU A 30 2.99 -34.42 11.79
C GLU A 30 3.44 -34.14 13.25
N ASP A 31 4.30 -33.16 13.44
CA ASP A 31 4.82 -32.75 14.75
C ASP A 31 3.91 -31.76 15.49
N THR A 32 2.75 -31.41 14.91
CA THR A 32 1.79 -30.49 15.55
C THR A 32 1.24 -31.12 16.84
N PRO A 33 1.34 -30.43 18.00
CA PRO A 33 0.86 -30.96 19.28
C PRO A 33 -0.64 -31.21 19.26
N CYS A 34 -1.04 -32.46 19.49
CA CYS A 34 -2.45 -32.82 19.60
C CYS A 34 -3.08 -32.19 20.86
N GLY A 35 -4.27 -31.61 20.67
CA GLY A 35 -5.03 -30.99 21.77
C GLY A 35 -4.66 -29.53 22.05
N MET A 36 -3.69 -28.99 21.37
CA MET A 36 -3.41 -27.56 21.40
C MET A 36 -4.56 -26.77 20.75
N PRO A 37 -5.04 -25.67 21.34
CA PRO A 37 -6.00 -24.80 20.69
C PRO A 37 -5.45 -24.31 19.34
N PHE A 38 -6.23 -24.42 18.28
CA PHE A 38 -5.77 -24.09 16.92
C PHE A 38 -5.34 -22.62 16.78
N ALA A 39 -6.05 -21.69 17.44
CA ALA A 39 -5.67 -20.27 17.49
C ALA A 39 -4.28 -20.04 18.10
N GLU A 40 -3.89 -20.84 19.09
CA GLU A 40 -2.56 -20.81 19.68
C GLU A 40 -1.50 -21.37 18.70
N TYR A 41 -1.82 -22.47 18.02
CA TYR A 41 -0.94 -23.07 17.02
C TYR A 41 -0.61 -22.12 15.87
N VAL A 42 -1.61 -21.43 15.31
CA VAL A 42 -1.41 -20.47 14.22
C VAL A 42 -0.89 -19.12 14.71
N GLY A 43 -0.72 -18.93 16.02
CA GLY A 43 -0.29 -17.67 16.62
C GLY A 43 -1.30 -16.54 16.42
N SER A 44 -2.59 -16.88 16.28
CA SER A 44 -3.71 -15.95 16.10
C SER A 44 -4.32 -15.55 17.44
N SER A 45 -3.49 -15.12 18.38
CA SER A 45 -3.93 -14.63 19.71
C SER A 45 -3.99 -13.11 19.79
N ASP A 46 -3.97 -12.43 18.63
CA ASP A 46 -4.01 -10.98 18.60
C ASP A 46 -5.45 -10.44 18.77
N THR A 47 -5.57 -9.23 19.29
CA THR A 47 -6.85 -8.54 19.43
C THR A 47 -6.95 -7.45 18.38
N VAL A 48 -7.89 -7.59 17.46
CA VAL A 48 -8.19 -6.58 16.44
C VAL A 48 -9.32 -5.68 16.96
N LEU A 49 -9.08 -4.38 16.96
CA LEU A 49 -10.08 -3.38 17.28
C LEU A 49 -10.60 -2.77 15.97
N ASP A 50 -11.90 -2.91 15.74
CA ASP A 50 -12.57 -2.23 14.64
C ASP A 50 -12.98 -0.83 15.10
N CYS A 51 -12.36 0.20 14.49
CA CYS A 51 -12.49 1.59 14.91
C CYS A 51 -13.13 2.42 13.79
N GLU A 52 -14.26 3.05 14.07
CA GLU A 52 -14.85 4.06 13.16
C GLU A 52 -14.11 5.39 13.33
N ILE A 53 -13.40 5.80 12.27
CA ILE A 53 -12.65 7.06 12.24
C ILE A 53 -13.42 8.10 11.43
N THR A 54 -13.76 9.21 12.08
CA THR A 54 -14.47 10.33 11.43
C THR A 54 -13.56 11.03 10.39
N PRO A 55 -14.13 11.63 9.32
CA PRO A 55 -13.33 12.23 8.24
C PRO A 55 -12.38 13.36 8.66
N ASN A 56 -12.63 14.01 9.79
CA ASN A 56 -11.78 15.07 10.34
C ASN A 56 -10.58 14.57 11.15
N ARG A 57 -10.36 13.26 11.22
CA ARG A 57 -9.23 12.64 11.95
C ARG A 57 -8.44 11.69 11.03
N PRO A 58 -7.92 12.21 9.89
CA PRO A 58 -7.10 11.39 8.98
C PRO A 58 -5.85 10.83 9.65
N ASP A 59 -5.29 11.51 10.63
CA ASP A 59 -4.16 11.07 11.45
C ASP A 59 -4.41 9.71 12.13
N CYS A 60 -5.66 9.42 12.50
CA CYS A 60 -6.05 8.16 13.12
C CYS A 60 -6.25 7.00 12.12
N LEU A 61 -6.11 7.22 10.80
CA LEU A 61 -6.07 6.15 9.80
C LEU A 61 -4.71 5.45 9.75
N SER A 62 -4.02 5.36 10.89
CA SER A 62 -2.71 4.74 11.07
C SER A 62 -2.50 4.19 12.47
N MET A 63 -1.62 3.19 12.60
CA MET A 63 -1.25 2.65 13.91
C MET A 63 -0.56 3.70 14.80
N ILE A 64 0.32 4.52 14.21
CA ILE A 64 1.01 5.61 14.92
C ILE A 64 0.00 6.67 15.39
N GLY A 65 -0.94 7.07 14.55
CA GLY A 65 -1.96 8.04 14.92
C GLY A 65 -2.89 7.52 16.03
N MET A 66 -3.34 6.27 15.91
CA MET A 66 -4.15 5.62 16.96
C MET A 66 -3.38 5.45 18.26
N ALA A 67 -2.10 5.11 18.21
CA ALA A 67 -1.27 5.01 19.42
C ALA A 67 -1.10 6.37 20.11
N ARG A 68 -0.88 7.44 19.33
CA ARG A 68 -0.82 8.82 19.84
C ARG A 68 -2.12 9.24 20.51
N GLU A 69 -3.25 8.98 19.87
CA GLU A 69 -4.58 9.30 20.41
C GLU A 69 -4.87 8.51 21.68
N THR A 70 -4.56 7.22 21.68
CA THR A 70 -4.72 6.35 22.86
C THR A 70 -3.83 6.82 24.02
N GLY A 71 -2.60 7.22 23.73
CA GLY A 71 -1.69 7.80 24.71
C GLY A 71 -2.30 9.06 25.36
N ALA A 72 -2.84 9.96 24.55
CA ALA A 72 -3.48 11.17 25.02
C ALA A 72 -4.74 10.90 25.88
N ILE A 73 -5.59 9.95 25.47
CA ILE A 73 -6.84 9.60 26.20
C ILE A 73 -6.53 8.97 27.56
N PHE A 74 -5.52 8.12 27.62
CA PHE A 74 -5.18 7.36 28.83
C PHE A 74 -4.02 7.95 29.66
N ASP A 75 -3.59 9.17 29.31
CA ASP A 75 -2.46 9.87 29.96
C ASP A 75 -1.21 8.96 30.04
N ARG A 76 -0.82 8.45 28.86
CA ARG A 76 0.35 7.58 28.68
C ARG A 76 1.35 8.26 27.75
N ASP A 77 2.62 8.08 28.05
CA ASP A 77 3.69 8.54 27.18
C ASP A 77 3.58 7.87 25.81
N PHE A 78 3.70 8.68 24.76
CA PHE A 78 3.77 8.24 23.38
C PHE A 78 5.17 8.48 22.84
N HIS A 79 5.80 7.44 22.37
CA HIS A 79 7.11 7.52 21.74
C HIS A 79 7.18 6.58 20.53
N VAL A 80 7.64 7.09 19.41
CA VAL A 80 7.84 6.33 18.17
C VAL A 80 9.21 6.66 17.61
N GLU A 81 9.98 5.63 17.35
CA GLU A 81 11.22 5.70 16.60
C GLU A 81 10.99 5.04 15.22
N LEU A 82 11.08 5.84 14.16
CA LEU A 82 11.08 5.30 12.82
C LEU A 82 12.49 4.83 12.46
N PRO A 83 12.62 3.70 11.73
CA PRO A 83 13.92 3.22 11.29
C PRO A 83 14.60 4.24 10.37
N ALA A 84 15.89 4.44 10.59
CA ALA A 84 16.70 5.26 9.70
C ALA A 84 17.21 4.43 8.50
N ILE A 85 17.50 5.11 7.40
CA ILE A 85 18.15 4.49 6.25
C ILE A 85 19.48 3.88 6.69
N LYS A 86 19.67 2.59 6.40
CA LYS A 86 20.89 1.84 6.83
C LYS A 86 22.03 1.96 5.84
N ALA A 87 21.74 2.13 4.56
CA ALA A 87 22.73 2.21 3.50
C ALA A 87 22.19 3.06 2.35
N GLU A 88 23.03 3.99 1.89
CA GLU A 88 22.83 4.72 0.65
C GLU A 88 23.92 4.30 -0.34
N THR A 89 23.54 4.15 -1.62
CA THR A 89 24.53 3.95 -2.68
C THR A 89 25.22 5.27 -3.00
N GLY A 90 26.39 5.22 -3.63
CA GLY A 90 27.10 6.44 -4.01
C GLY A 90 26.46 7.27 -5.13
N ARG A 91 25.29 6.85 -5.66
CA ARG A 91 24.59 7.54 -6.75
C ARG A 91 23.30 8.15 -6.23
N ALA A 92 23.16 9.46 -6.42
CA ALA A 92 21.97 10.18 -6.00
C ALA A 92 20.76 9.85 -6.90
N THR A 93 19.57 9.80 -6.34
CA THR A 93 18.31 9.63 -7.10
C THR A 93 18.17 10.74 -8.15
N ASP A 94 18.54 11.97 -7.82
CA ASP A 94 18.46 13.13 -8.72
C ASP A 94 19.35 13.03 -9.97
N ASP A 95 20.36 12.17 -9.96
CA ASP A 95 21.19 11.93 -11.15
C ASP A 95 20.47 11.04 -12.18
N GLU A 96 19.50 10.25 -11.74
CA GLU A 96 18.85 9.22 -12.55
C GLU A 96 17.37 9.47 -12.79
N LEU A 97 16.70 10.19 -11.90
CA LEU A 97 15.27 10.45 -11.93
C LEU A 97 14.98 11.93 -11.70
N SER A 98 14.09 12.51 -12.48
CA SER A 98 13.54 13.83 -12.25
C SER A 98 12.05 13.76 -11.95
N VAL A 99 11.59 14.63 -11.06
CA VAL A 99 10.16 14.79 -10.74
C VAL A 99 9.70 16.16 -11.18
N GLU A 100 8.59 16.22 -11.89
CA GLU A 100 7.91 17.45 -12.30
C GLU A 100 6.45 17.40 -11.86
N ILE A 101 6.00 18.39 -11.12
CA ILE A 101 4.58 18.60 -10.83
C ILE A 101 4.10 19.66 -11.83
N ALA A 102 3.46 19.22 -12.92
CA ALA A 102 2.99 20.06 -14.00
C ALA A 102 1.66 20.76 -13.67
N ASP A 103 0.93 20.27 -12.68
CA ASP A 103 -0.29 20.88 -12.12
C ASP A 103 -0.16 20.96 -10.60
N GLU A 104 0.20 22.16 -10.10
CA GLU A 104 0.38 22.43 -8.66
C GLU A 104 -0.93 22.25 -7.87
N GLY A 105 -2.10 22.34 -8.51
CA GLY A 105 -3.39 22.09 -7.89
C GLY A 105 -3.72 20.60 -7.71
N LEU A 106 -2.85 19.71 -8.17
CA LEU A 106 -3.04 18.27 -8.13
C LEU A 106 -2.20 17.58 -7.04
N CYS A 107 -0.99 18.08 -6.80
CA CYS A 107 -0.03 17.46 -5.92
C CYS A 107 0.80 18.52 -5.19
N ASP A 108 0.73 18.54 -3.87
CA ASP A 108 1.47 19.50 -3.03
C ASP A 108 2.93 19.06 -2.84
N ARG A 109 3.17 17.74 -2.83
CA ARG A 109 4.50 17.15 -2.68
C ARG A 109 4.59 15.79 -3.33
N TYR A 110 5.73 15.53 -3.99
CA TYR A 110 6.06 14.21 -4.54
C TYR A 110 7.50 13.85 -4.19
N VAL A 111 7.69 12.73 -3.53
CA VAL A 111 8.99 12.17 -3.16
C VAL A 111 9.16 10.85 -3.87
N ALA A 112 10.27 10.67 -4.55
CA ALA A 112 10.67 9.42 -5.16
C ALA A 112 11.99 8.93 -4.55
N ARG A 113 12.08 7.63 -4.28
CA ARG A 113 13.30 6.93 -3.86
C ARG A 113 13.56 5.76 -4.79
N ILE A 114 14.82 5.53 -5.13
CA ILE A 114 15.22 4.35 -5.91
C ILE A 114 15.82 3.33 -4.96
N VAL A 115 15.25 2.12 -4.96
CA VAL A 115 15.76 0.96 -4.24
C VAL A 115 16.25 -0.03 -5.28
N ARG A 116 17.53 -0.41 -5.18
CA ARG A 116 18.18 -1.22 -6.21
C ARG A 116 18.43 -2.64 -5.76
N ASN A 117 18.54 -3.53 -6.77
CA ASN A 117 18.85 -4.93 -6.56
C ASN A 117 17.89 -5.60 -5.58
N VAL A 118 16.60 -5.25 -5.66
CA VAL A 118 15.59 -5.93 -4.89
C VAL A 118 15.43 -7.36 -5.39
N LYS A 119 14.91 -8.21 -4.53
CA LYS A 119 14.50 -9.56 -4.89
C LYS A 119 13.04 -9.71 -4.50
N VAL A 120 12.16 -9.73 -5.48
CA VAL A 120 10.74 -9.96 -5.26
C VAL A 120 10.52 -11.38 -4.75
N GLY A 121 9.65 -11.54 -3.79
CA GLY A 121 9.35 -12.83 -3.16
C GLY A 121 8.31 -12.71 -2.06
N PRO A 122 8.04 -13.79 -1.31
CA PRO A 122 7.08 -13.76 -0.23
C PRO A 122 7.53 -12.85 0.90
N SER A 123 6.57 -12.18 1.52
CA SER A 123 6.80 -11.37 2.71
C SER A 123 7.12 -12.23 3.94
N PRO A 124 7.88 -11.71 4.93
CA PRO A 124 8.12 -12.42 6.16
C PRO A 124 6.81 -12.65 6.95
N ASP A 125 6.72 -13.78 7.65
CA ASP A 125 5.50 -14.25 8.35
C ASP A 125 4.92 -13.20 9.30
N TRP A 126 5.76 -12.44 9.99
CA TRP A 126 5.30 -11.41 10.91
C TRP A 126 4.55 -10.27 10.20
N MET A 127 4.97 -9.90 8.98
CA MET A 127 4.31 -8.87 8.17
C MET A 127 3.00 -9.40 7.60
N VAL A 128 3.01 -10.63 7.06
CA VAL A 128 1.83 -11.32 6.57
C VAL A 128 0.75 -11.41 7.65
N LYS A 129 1.12 -11.80 8.88
CA LYS A 129 0.18 -11.86 10.01
C LYS A 129 -0.45 -10.51 10.34
N ARG A 130 0.35 -9.43 10.36
CA ARG A 130 -0.14 -8.08 10.66
C ARG A 130 -1.05 -7.55 9.56
N LEU A 131 -0.69 -7.72 8.29
CA LEU A 131 -1.52 -7.29 7.17
C LEU A 131 -2.86 -8.04 7.15
N ASN A 132 -2.84 -9.36 7.32
CA ASN A 132 -4.06 -10.16 7.43
C ASN A 132 -4.95 -9.71 8.60
N ALA A 133 -4.38 -9.39 9.76
CA ALA A 133 -5.12 -8.88 10.91
C ALA A 133 -5.82 -7.54 10.62
N LEU A 134 -5.23 -6.72 9.73
CA LEU A 134 -5.81 -5.45 9.26
C LEU A 134 -6.75 -5.63 8.06
N GLY A 135 -7.00 -6.86 7.60
CA GLY A 135 -7.84 -7.15 6.43
C GLY A 135 -7.15 -6.87 5.08
N VAL A 136 -5.85 -6.60 5.09
CA VAL A 136 -5.04 -6.37 3.87
C VAL A 136 -4.50 -7.72 3.39
N ARG A 137 -4.82 -8.07 2.14
CA ARG A 137 -4.32 -9.30 1.52
C ARG A 137 -2.85 -9.15 1.13
N PRO A 138 -1.92 -9.98 1.63
CA PRO A 138 -0.54 -9.98 1.20
C PRO A 138 -0.38 -10.39 -0.27
N HIS A 139 0.60 -9.81 -0.94
CA HIS A 139 0.91 -10.06 -2.36
C HIS A 139 2.36 -10.53 -2.55
N ASN A 140 3.31 -9.62 -2.46
CA ASN A 140 4.75 -9.86 -2.45
C ASN A 140 5.43 -8.87 -1.49
N ASN A 141 6.69 -9.11 -1.15
CA ASN A 141 7.41 -8.31 -0.17
C ASN A 141 7.46 -6.81 -0.49
N ILE A 142 7.53 -6.42 -1.76
CA ILE A 142 7.60 -5.00 -2.16
C ILE A 142 6.24 -4.31 -1.94
N VAL A 143 5.17 -4.90 -2.47
CA VAL A 143 3.81 -4.36 -2.30
C VAL A 143 3.37 -4.40 -0.84
N ASP A 144 3.72 -5.46 -0.12
CA ASP A 144 3.38 -5.62 1.29
C ASP A 144 4.10 -4.61 2.19
N ILE A 145 5.35 -4.24 1.86
CA ILE A 145 6.07 -3.17 2.56
C ILE A 145 5.31 -1.84 2.39
N THR A 146 4.91 -1.47 1.18
CA THR A 146 4.16 -0.23 0.96
C THR A 146 2.83 -0.21 1.72
N ASN A 147 2.10 -1.31 1.70
CA ASN A 147 0.86 -1.46 2.47
C ASN A 147 1.12 -1.41 3.98
N TYR A 148 2.14 -2.12 4.47
CA TYR A 148 2.49 -2.13 5.89
C TYR A 148 2.87 -0.73 6.39
N VAL A 149 3.69 0.00 5.65
CA VAL A 149 4.11 1.36 6.01
C VAL A 149 2.92 2.32 5.94
N MET A 150 2.03 2.18 4.96
CA MET A 150 0.79 2.97 4.91
C MET A 150 -0.08 2.73 6.16
N MET A 151 -0.30 1.48 6.56
CA MET A 151 -1.08 1.16 7.76
C MET A 151 -0.38 1.64 9.05
N LEU A 152 0.94 1.63 9.07
CA LEU A 152 1.73 2.11 10.20
C LEU A 152 1.67 3.63 10.35
N THR A 153 1.86 4.38 9.27
CA THR A 153 2.11 5.83 9.28
C THR A 153 0.91 6.66 8.83
N GLY A 154 -0.01 6.09 8.06
CA GLY A 154 -1.11 6.81 7.40
C GLY A 154 -0.75 7.43 6.06
N GLN A 155 0.51 7.35 5.63
CA GLN A 155 0.99 7.84 4.34
C GLN A 155 0.90 6.73 3.30
N PRO A 156 0.05 6.86 2.26
CA PRO A 156 0.06 5.91 1.17
C PRO A 156 1.37 5.97 0.38
N LEU A 157 1.85 4.81 -0.02
CA LEU A 157 3.04 4.63 -0.82
C LEU A 157 2.69 3.80 -2.05
N HIS A 158 3.43 3.99 -3.13
CA HIS A 158 3.38 3.11 -4.29
C HIS A 158 4.79 2.69 -4.71
N ALA A 159 4.90 1.49 -5.24
CA ALA A 159 6.14 0.95 -5.78
C ALA A 159 5.95 0.68 -7.27
N PHE A 160 6.83 1.25 -8.09
CA PHE A 160 6.88 1.03 -9.52
C PHE A 160 8.12 0.23 -9.89
N ASP A 161 8.00 -0.63 -10.87
CA ASP A 161 9.16 -1.17 -11.55
C ASP A 161 9.85 -0.05 -12.33
N LEU A 162 11.08 0.31 -11.89
CA LEU A 162 11.81 1.44 -12.46
C LEU A 162 12.18 1.22 -13.92
N ASP A 163 12.39 -0.03 -14.33
CA ASP A 163 12.79 -0.36 -15.69
C ASP A 163 11.66 -0.21 -16.71
N THR A 164 10.42 -0.10 -16.26
CA THR A 164 9.26 0.19 -17.11
C THR A 164 9.16 1.66 -17.51
N PHE A 165 9.89 2.55 -16.81
CA PHE A 165 9.88 3.99 -17.10
C PHE A 165 10.76 4.32 -18.30
N ALA A 166 10.26 5.16 -19.19
CA ALA A 166 11.01 5.66 -20.34
C ALA A 166 12.27 6.39 -19.88
N GLU A 167 13.42 6.03 -20.48
CA GLU A 167 14.72 6.66 -20.22
C GLU A 167 15.09 7.57 -21.40
N ARG A 168 15.45 8.81 -21.10
CA ARG A 168 15.96 9.78 -22.08
C ARG A 168 17.25 10.40 -21.56
N ASP A 169 18.27 10.39 -22.37
CA ASP A 169 19.60 10.98 -22.05
C ASP A 169 20.18 10.45 -20.72
N GLY A 170 19.94 9.17 -20.42
CA GLY A 170 20.44 8.49 -19.20
C GLY A 170 19.63 8.85 -17.95
N ARG A 171 18.46 9.44 -18.10
CA ARG A 171 17.60 9.87 -16.98
C ARG A 171 16.15 9.51 -17.23
N ARG A 172 15.47 9.01 -16.19
CA ARG A 172 14.04 8.78 -16.16
C ARG A 172 13.30 10.00 -15.65
N ARG A 173 11.99 10.01 -15.83
CA ARG A 173 11.18 11.18 -15.47
C ARG A 173 9.85 10.75 -14.89
N VAL A 174 9.41 11.45 -13.85
CA VAL A 174 8.05 11.40 -13.32
C VAL A 174 7.39 12.74 -13.56
N VAL A 175 6.24 12.76 -14.19
CA VAL A 175 5.45 13.97 -14.38
C VAL A 175 4.05 13.76 -13.82
N VAL A 176 3.69 14.55 -12.81
CA VAL A 176 2.35 14.60 -12.23
C VAL A 176 1.55 15.67 -12.96
N ARG A 177 0.52 15.26 -13.69
CA ARG A 177 -0.31 16.16 -14.51
C ARG A 177 -1.80 15.82 -14.44
N ALA A 178 -2.64 16.76 -14.84
CA ALA A 178 -4.04 16.44 -15.11
C ALA A 178 -4.18 15.54 -16.36
N ALA A 179 -5.19 14.68 -16.36
CA ALA A 179 -5.58 13.94 -17.52
C ALA A 179 -6.14 14.88 -18.61
N GLN A 180 -6.09 14.45 -19.86
CA GLN A 180 -6.84 15.10 -20.92
C GLN A 180 -8.30 14.62 -20.92
N GLN A 181 -9.21 15.42 -21.44
CA GLN A 181 -10.58 14.99 -21.60
C GLN A 181 -10.66 13.74 -22.50
N ASP A 182 -11.35 12.71 -22.02
CA ASP A 182 -11.50 11.41 -22.69
C ASP A 182 -10.17 10.61 -22.86
N GLU A 183 -9.13 10.95 -22.08
CA GLU A 183 -7.90 10.17 -22.05
C GLU A 183 -8.18 8.77 -21.48
N LYS A 184 -7.63 7.75 -22.14
CA LYS A 184 -7.80 6.36 -21.72
C LYS A 184 -6.62 5.88 -20.91
N PHE A 185 -6.90 5.12 -19.86
CA PHE A 185 -5.89 4.52 -19.01
C PHE A 185 -6.35 3.15 -18.48
N THR A 186 -5.47 2.15 -18.51
CA THR A 186 -5.76 0.81 -17.98
C THR A 186 -5.17 0.69 -16.58
N THR A 187 -6.05 0.49 -15.61
CA THR A 187 -5.68 0.31 -14.20
C THR A 187 -5.23 -1.12 -13.89
N LEU A 188 -4.60 -1.34 -12.71
CA LEU A 188 -4.08 -2.64 -12.25
C LEU A 188 -5.12 -3.78 -12.25
N ASP A 189 -6.41 -3.46 -12.16
CA ASP A 189 -7.52 -4.43 -12.27
C ASP A 189 -7.81 -4.86 -13.71
N GLY A 190 -7.06 -4.36 -14.69
CA GLY A 190 -7.18 -4.67 -16.12
C GLY A 190 -8.31 -3.93 -16.84
N GLU A 191 -8.98 -2.99 -16.17
CA GLU A 191 -10.10 -2.23 -16.73
C GLU A 191 -9.61 -0.94 -17.42
N GLU A 192 -10.09 -0.70 -18.66
CA GLU A 192 -9.86 0.57 -19.36
C GLU A 192 -10.80 1.63 -18.81
N ARG A 193 -10.24 2.71 -18.28
CA ARG A 193 -10.95 3.86 -17.75
C ARG A 193 -10.89 5.03 -18.73
N VAL A 194 -11.99 5.77 -18.84
CA VAL A 194 -12.05 7.04 -19.58
C VAL A 194 -12.01 8.18 -18.58
N LEU A 195 -11.02 9.04 -18.69
CA LEU A 195 -10.70 10.07 -17.70
C LEU A 195 -11.24 11.43 -18.16
N ASP A 196 -11.51 12.30 -17.19
CA ASP A 196 -11.77 13.71 -17.43
C ASP A 196 -10.59 14.59 -17.00
N ALA A 197 -10.59 15.87 -17.39
CA ALA A 197 -9.54 16.84 -17.07
C ALA A 197 -9.44 17.20 -15.57
N GLY A 198 -10.37 16.72 -14.74
CA GLY A 198 -10.33 16.84 -13.28
C GLY A 198 -9.45 15.79 -12.61
N MET A 199 -9.18 14.68 -13.29
CA MET A 199 -8.45 13.54 -12.76
C MET A 199 -6.93 13.72 -12.90
N GLY A 200 -6.19 13.13 -11.97
CA GLY A 200 -4.73 13.22 -11.94
C GLY A 200 -4.06 11.97 -12.47
N LEU A 201 -2.97 12.16 -13.19
CA LEU A 201 -2.10 11.09 -13.70
C LEU A 201 -0.67 11.29 -13.22
N ILE A 202 -0.02 10.18 -12.93
CA ILE A 202 1.43 10.05 -12.86
C ILE A 202 1.88 9.47 -14.20
N THR A 203 2.88 10.08 -14.83
CA THR A 203 3.41 9.64 -16.12
C THR A 203 4.92 9.50 -16.07
N ASP A 204 5.49 8.68 -16.95
CA ASP A 204 6.95 8.58 -17.16
C ASP A 204 7.50 9.67 -18.10
N GLY A 205 6.67 10.68 -18.42
CA GLY A 205 6.96 11.74 -19.38
C GLY A 205 6.51 11.40 -20.81
N GLU A 206 6.16 10.14 -21.09
CA GLU A 206 5.62 9.68 -22.37
C GLU A 206 4.21 9.11 -22.24
N ARG A 207 4.01 8.21 -21.26
CA ARG A 207 2.73 7.53 -21.03
C ARG A 207 2.31 7.60 -19.56
N PRO A 208 1.01 7.48 -19.27
CA PRO A 208 0.51 7.33 -17.91
C PRO A 208 0.97 6.00 -17.30
N VAL A 209 1.33 6.04 -16.00
CA VAL A 209 1.73 4.88 -15.21
C VAL A 209 0.86 4.65 -13.99
N ALA A 210 0.13 5.69 -13.52
CA ALA A 210 -0.83 5.56 -12.43
C ALA A 210 -1.89 6.66 -12.44
N LEU A 211 -3.08 6.38 -11.86
CA LEU A 211 -4.03 7.37 -11.39
C LEU A 211 -3.54 7.94 -10.05
N ALA A 212 -3.23 9.22 -10.02
CA ALA A 212 -2.64 9.91 -8.87
C ALA A 212 -3.49 9.73 -7.60
N GLY A 213 -2.92 9.06 -6.60
CA GLY A 213 -3.53 8.81 -5.30
C GLY A 213 -4.68 7.79 -5.29
N VAL A 214 -4.94 7.07 -6.36
CA VAL A 214 -6.06 6.13 -6.47
C VAL A 214 -5.59 4.71 -6.78
N MET A 215 -4.94 4.48 -7.93
CA MET A 215 -4.56 3.14 -8.37
C MET A 215 -3.42 3.18 -9.40
N GLY A 216 -2.49 2.25 -9.29
CA GLY A 216 -1.43 2.04 -10.27
C GLY A 216 -1.95 1.60 -11.65
N GLY A 217 -1.10 1.68 -12.66
CA GLY A 217 -1.34 1.14 -13.99
C GLY A 217 -0.81 -0.27 -14.15
N MET A 218 -1.43 -1.04 -15.04
CA MET A 218 -1.09 -2.43 -15.31
C MET A 218 0.36 -2.61 -15.83
N ASP A 219 0.88 -1.63 -16.56
CA ASP A 219 2.19 -1.75 -17.24
C ASP A 219 3.38 -1.27 -16.38
N SER A 220 3.18 -0.96 -15.12
CA SER A 220 4.21 -0.43 -14.21
C SER A 220 4.25 -1.12 -12.85
N GLU A 221 3.53 -2.24 -12.71
CA GLU A 221 3.50 -3.02 -11.48
C GLU A 221 4.81 -3.78 -11.22
N ILE A 222 4.95 -4.22 -9.98
CA ILE A 222 6.09 -5.04 -9.53
C ILE A 222 5.86 -6.49 -9.96
N GLU A 223 6.73 -6.99 -10.83
CA GLU A 223 6.73 -8.36 -11.32
C GLU A 223 7.81 -9.20 -10.61
N ASP A 224 7.78 -10.51 -10.82
CA ASP A 224 8.72 -11.44 -10.17
C ASP A 224 10.20 -11.19 -10.54
N ASP A 225 10.46 -10.57 -11.68
CA ASP A 225 11.79 -10.27 -12.21
C ASP A 225 12.21 -8.81 -12.02
N THR A 226 11.39 -7.98 -11.35
CA THR A 226 11.73 -6.61 -11.00
C THR A 226 12.99 -6.56 -10.15
N VAL A 227 13.95 -5.71 -10.55
CA VAL A 227 15.25 -5.55 -9.89
C VAL A 227 15.42 -4.19 -9.24
N ASP A 228 15.00 -3.14 -9.91
CA ASP A 228 15.09 -1.76 -9.41
C ASP A 228 13.69 -1.18 -9.25
N VAL A 229 13.43 -0.63 -8.08
CA VAL A 229 12.11 -0.13 -7.68
C VAL A 229 12.18 1.36 -7.44
N MET A 230 11.21 2.09 -7.97
CA MET A 230 10.92 3.46 -7.54
C MET A 230 9.80 3.45 -6.51
N VAL A 231 10.10 3.91 -5.30
CA VAL A 231 9.12 4.12 -4.23
C VAL A 231 8.60 5.54 -4.30
N GLU A 232 7.29 5.70 -4.39
CA GLU A 232 6.58 6.97 -4.32
C GLU A 232 6.05 7.22 -2.92
N SER A 233 6.24 8.46 -2.43
CA SER A 233 5.54 9.00 -1.27
C SER A 233 5.09 10.41 -1.61
N ALA A 234 3.78 10.63 -1.74
CA ALA A 234 3.25 11.88 -2.26
C ALA A 234 2.10 12.43 -1.41
N CYS A 235 1.81 13.72 -1.59
CA CYS A 235 0.62 14.37 -1.04
C CYS A 235 -0.22 14.90 -2.21
N PHE A 236 -1.26 14.16 -2.57
CA PHE A 236 -2.19 14.56 -3.63
C PHE A 236 -3.33 15.40 -3.07
N ASN A 237 -3.88 16.28 -3.90
CA ASN A 237 -5.01 17.11 -3.54
C ASN A 237 -6.25 16.28 -3.21
N ALA A 238 -6.79 16.46 -2.02
CA ALA A 238 -7.90 15.68 -1.48
C ALA A 238 -9.16 15.73 -2.37
N GLY A 239 -9.50 16.92 -2.87
CA GLY A 239 -10.69 17.11 -3.72
C GLY A 239 -10.55 16.39 -5.07
N ARG A 240 -9.36 16.47 -5.68
CA ARG A 240 -9.06 15.80 -6.96
C ARG A 240 -9.04 14.29 -6.81
N THR A 241 -8.43 13.78 -5.73
CA THR A 241 -8.42 12.34 -5.45
C THR A 241 -9.84 11.82 -5.17
N SER A 242 -10.63 12.55 -4.37
CA SER A 242 -12.02 12.19 -4.09
C SER A 242 -12.89 12.20 -5.36
N HIS A 243 -12.71 13.17 -6.25
CA HIS A 243 -13.38 13.22 -7.55
C HIS A 243 -13.03 11.96 -8.37
N THR A 244 -11.75 11.71 -8.59
CA THR A 244 -11.29 10.54 -9.37
C THR A 244 -11.81 9.22 -8.80
N SER A 245 -11.67 9.03 -7.48
CA SER A 245 -12.08 7.79 -6.80
C SER A 245 -13.58 7.52 -6.93
N ARG A 246 -14.41 8.54 -6.81
CA ARG A 246 -15.89 8.41 -6.88
C ARG A 246 -16.38 8.23 -8.29
N ASP A 247 -15.91 9.03 -9.23
CA ASP A 247 -16.38 9.00 -10.62
C ASP A 247 -15.99 7.69 -11.31
N LEU A 248 -14.82 7.14 -10.97
CA LEU A 248 -14.39 5.84 -11.47
C LEU A 248 -14.86 4.66 -10.59
N SER A 249 -15.51 4.93 -9.45
CA SER A 249 -15.90 3.92 -8.46
C SER A 249 -14.72 3.09 -7.95
N LEU A 250 -13.54 3.71 -7.80
CA LEU A 250 -12.30 3.10 -7.35
C LEU A 250 -11.94 3.58 -5.95
N ILE A 251 -12.56 2.95 -4.93
CA ILE A 251 -12.27 3.25 -3.53
C ILE A 251 -11.16 2.31 -3.05
N SER A 252 -10.02 2.86 -2.63
CA SER A 252 -8.88 2.14 -2.09
C SER A 252 -8.45 2.70 -0.73
N ASP A 253 -7.65 1.93 0.02
CA ASP A 253 -7.05 2.41 1.27
C ASP A 253 -6.21 3.67 1.06
N ALA A 254 -5.56 3.81 -0.08
CA ALA A 254 -4.81 5.01 -0.46
C ALA A 254 -5.76 6.19 -0.73
N SER A 255 -6.78 6.01 -1.57
CA SER A 255 -7.71 7.10 -1.91
C SER A 255 -8.47 7.63 -0.70
N ILE A 256 -8.88 6.75 0.25
CA ILE A 256 -9.52 7.13 1.51
C ILE A 256 -8.61 8.04 2.35
N ARG A 257 -7.30 7.79 2.37
CA ARG A 257 -6.34 8.61 3.11
C ARG A 257 -6.10 9.95 2.41
N PHE A 258 -5.88 9.94 1.11
CA PHE A 258 -5.67 11.17 0.33
C PHE A 258 -6.89 12.09 0.33
N GLU A 259 -8.11 11.55 0.17
CA GLU A 259 -9.34 12.37 0.20
C GLU A 259 -9.61 13.04 1.55
N ARG A 260 -8.99 12.54 2.62
CA ARG A 260 -9.05 13.11 3.97
C ARG A 260 -7.83 13.94 4.35
N GLN A 261 -6.89 14.11 3.44
CA GLN A 261 -5.58 14.75 3.55
C GLN A 261 -4.55 13.92 4.32
N VAL A 262 -3.35 13.87 3.77
CA VAL A 262 -2.16 13.33 4.42
C VAL A 262 -1.20 14.47 4.78
N ASP A 263 -0.24 14.20 5.66
CA ASP A 263 0.77 15.18 6.08
C ASP A 263 1.87 15.29 5.00
N GLU A 264 1.90 16.40 4.26
CA GLU A 264 2.92 16.66 3.25
C GLU A 264 4.35 16.66 3.79
N THR A 265 4.51 17.07 5.07
CA THR A 265 5.84 17.15 5.70
C THR A 265 6.42 15.77 6.00
N GLY A 266 5.56 14.77 6.21
CA GLY A 266 5.94 13.39 6.51
C GLY A 266 6.42 12.58 5.29
N CYS A 267 6.16 13.04 4.05
CA CYS A 267 6.44 12.25 2.84
C CYS A 267 7.89 11.74 2.76
N VAL A 268 8.88 12.57 3.14
CA VAL A 268 10.31 12.21 3.08
C VAL A 268 10.64 11.13 4.11
N ASP A 269 10.20 11.34 5.36
CA ASP A 269 10.50 10.42 6.45
C ASP A 269 9.86 9.05 6.21
N VAL A 270 8.64 9.03 5.69
CA VAL A 270 7.94 7.78 5.37
C VAL A 270 8.59 7.05 4.19
N ALA A 271 9.02 7.78 3.14
CA ALA A 271 9.80 7.18 2.05
C ALA A 271 11.13 6.57 2.54
N ASN A 272 11.69 7.06 3.64
CA ASN A 272 12.91 6.53 4.24
C ASN A 272 12.66 5.28 5.11
N VAL A 273 11.44 5.04 5.54
CA VAL A 273 11.05 3.85 6.33
C VAL A 273 10.82 2.63 5.43
N THR A 274 10.46 2.87 4.19
CA THR A 274 10.20 1.85 3.17
C THR A 274 11.48 1.23 2.64
#